data_9e12385c03583fdc5bd47e3451ae138c
#
_entry.id   9e12385c03583fdc5bd47e3451ae138c
#
_cell.length_a   1.000
_cell.length_b   1.000
_cell.length_c   1.000
_cell.angle_alpha   90.00
_cell.angle_beta   90.00
_cell.angle_gamma   90.00
#
_symmetry.space_group_name_H-M   'P 1'
#
loop_
_entity.id
_entity.type
_entity.pdbx_description
1 polymer ?
#
loop_
_entity_poly.entity_id
_entity_poly.type
_entity_poly.pdbx_seq_one_letter_code
_entity_poly.pdbx_strand_id
1 'polypeptide(L)'
;IKLNLLAFGAVLTLRLVVFVATSSASTIRQVLSALLWPYLCIGVFMFFWSNASIDINPFLPYLVATPVISGAAVFLFLSLLDRLGKKVNGVSSLNLFRAFMLNWVVALNAPLETLLEKMGENEDIEVSMIKFDGSKPKAAIIVPLVHPGPFKNIGSSLLPSLLKQGFEKEYGCQTCTPLGILRHELDLASQAQNHRIINQVIEAAKFDASDNVASPFVTAKEGLALASCQIFGKTALLSFTLAPKTTEDLPQELGRIVREEAQKYGLNCALVVNSHNSLDDVV
;
A
#
# COMPACT_ATOMS: atom_id res chain seq x y z
N ILE A 1 28.60 17.29 -34.03
CA ILE A 1 29.40 17.06 -32.81
C ILE A 1 28.78 17.74 -31.60
N LYS A 2 28.47 19.06 -31.58
CA LYS A 2 27.84 19.76 -30.45
C LYS A 2 26.53 19.05 -29.99
N LEU A 3 25.68 18.64 -30.93
CA LEU A 3 24.44 17.92 -30.63
C LEU A 3 24.73 16.55 -29.99
N ASN A 4 25.77 15.85 -30.42
CA ASN A 4 26.15 14.55 -29.84
C ASN A 4 26.68 14.69 -28.38
N LEU A 5 27.41 15.78 -28.09
CA LEU A 5 27.85 16.07 -26.72
C LEU A 5 26.67 16.40 -25.82
N LEU A 6 25.68 17.14 -26.31
CA LEU A 6 24.45 17.41 -25.57
C LEU A 6 23.68 16.11 -25.28
N ALA A 7 23.52 15.26 -26.30
CA ALA A 7 22.88 13.96 -26.16
C ALA A 7 23.64 13.06 -25.17
N PHE A 8 24.97 13.04 -25.22
CA PHE A 8 25.81 12.32 -24.25
C PHE A 8 25.57 12.80 -22.82
N GLY A 9 25.57 14.13 -22.61
CA GLY A 9 25.30 14.69 -21.28
C GLY A 9 23.90 14.35 -20.76
N ALA A 10 22.88 14.44 -21.61
CA ALA A 10 21.50 14.12 -21.25
C ALA A 10 21.34 12.62 -20.88
N VAL A 11 21.86 11.72 -21.70
CA VAL A 11 21.83 10.27 -21.44
C VAL A 11 22.58 9.92 -20.17
N LEU A 12 23.77 10.51 -19.97
CA LEU A 12 24.58 10.26 -18.79
C LEU A 12 23.87 10.75 -17.52
N THR A 13 23.31 11.96 -17.54
CA THR A 13 22.56 12.52 -16.40
C THR A 13 21.37 11.62 -16.06
N LEU A 14 20.56 11.23 -17.04
CA LEU A 14 19.44 10.33 -16.84
C LEU A 14 19.88 8.99 -16.22
N ARG A 15 20.95 8.38 -16.75
CA ARG A 15 21.48 7.11 -16.22
C ARG A 15 21.97 7.27 -14.79
N LEU A 16 22.68 8.35 -14.45
CA LEU A 16 23.12 8.64 -13.09
C LEU A 16 21.94 8.76 -12.14
N VAL A 17 20.91 9.51 -12.51
CA VAL A 17 19.67 9.63 -11.70
C VAL A 17 19.06 8.24 -11.49
N VAL A 18 18.85 7.48 -12.55
CA VAL A 18 18.21 6.17 -12.46
C VAL A 18 19.02 5.22 -11.59
N PHE A 19 20.32 5.03 -11.87
CA PHE A 19 21.13 4.08 -11.10
C PHE A 19 21.31 4.48 -9.65
N VAL A 20 21.49 5.77 -9.36
CA VAL A 20 21.64 6.25 -7.97
C VAL A 20 20.31 6.18 -7.22
N ALA A 21 19.18 6.49 -7.86
CA ALA A 21 17.88 6.50 -7.21
C ALA A 21 17.32 5.07 -6.99
N THR A 22 17.56 4.13 -7.92
CA THR A 22 16.89 2.81 -7.87
C THR A 22 17.76 1.69 -7.32
N SER A 23 19.09 1.79 -7.41
CA SER A 23 20.00 0.70 -7.04
C SER A 23 20.40 0.79 -5.56
N SER A 24 20.46 -0.36 -4.91
CA SER A 24 21.03 -0.53 -3.56
C SER A 24 22.53 -0.85 -3.56
N ALA A 25 23.19 -0.90 -4.74
CA ALA A 25 24.62 -1.12 -4.85
C ALA A 25 25.43 0.05 -4.27
N SER A 26 26.74 -0.15 -4.04
CA SER A 26 27.63 0.94 -3.61
C SER A 26 27.67 2.06 -4.66
N THR A 27 27.84 3.31 -4.22
CA THR A 27 27.87 4.51 -5.06
C THR A 27 28.85 4.37 -6.22
N ILE A 28 30.03 3.77 -5.98
CA ILE A 28 31.04 3.53 -7.01
C ILE A 28 30.48 2.63 -8.12
N ARG A 29 29.81 1.53 -7.76
CA ARG A 29 29.21 0.62 -8.75
C ARG A 29 28.08 1.29 -9.52
N GLN A 30 27.28 2.11 -8.87
CA GLN A 30 26.20 2.88 -9.52
C GLN A 30 26.78 3.84 -10.57
N VAL A 31 27.81 4.61 -10.20
CA VAL A 31 28.47 5.56 -11.08
C VAL A 31 29.15 4.83 -12.26
N LEU A 32 29.92 3.77 -11.99
CA LEU A 32 30.57 2.99 -13.06
C LEU A 32 29.55 2.38 -14.04
N SER A 33 28.43 1.85 -13.51
CA SER A 33 27.34 1.31 -14.37
C SER A 33 26.67 2.39 -15.22
N ALA A 34 26.54 3.60 -14.68
CA ALA A 34 25.98 4.73 -15.41
C ALA A 34 26.92 5.20 -16.54
N LEU A 35 28.23 5.21 -16.29
CA LEU A 35 29.26 5.67 -17.22
C LEU A 35 29.57 4.64 -18.31
N LEU A 36 29.56 3.36 -18.01
CA LEU A 36 30.04 2.28 -18.88
C LEU A 36 29.45 2.34 -20.29
N TRP A 37 28.15 2.36 -20.42
CA TRP A 37 27.48 2.31 -21.71
C TRP A 37 27.70 3.58 -22.58
N PRO A 38 27.52 4.81 -22.07
CA PRO A 38 27.80 6.01 -22.83
C PRO A 38 29.24 6.08 -23.36
N TYR A 39 30.22 5.68 -22.53
CA TYR A 39 31.63 5.65 -22.97
C TYR A 39 31.91 4.55 -23.97
N LEU A 40 31.30 3.37 -23.82
CA LEU A 40 31.39 2.29 -24.79
C LEU A 40 30.85 2.75 -26.15
N CYS A 41 29.70 3.41 -26.17
CA CYS A 41 29.12 3.97 -27.41
C CYS A 41 30.06 4.98 -28.09
N ILE A 42 30.68 5.86 -27.28
CA ILE A 42 31.67 6.82 -27.81
C ILE A 42 32.89 6.06 -28.38
N GLY A 43 33.40 5.08 -27.66
CA GLY A 43 34.55 4.28 -28.13
C GLY A 43 34.27 3.55 -29.43
N VAL A 44 33.11 2.91 -29.56
CA VAL A 44 32.66 2.27 -30.82
C VAL A 44 32.51 3.28 -31.93
N PHE A 45 31.87 4.42 -31.68
CA PHE A 45 31.74 5.50 -32.64
C PHE A 45 33.10 5.99 -33.12
N MET A 46 34.04 6.26 -32.22
CA MET A 46 35.39 6.71 -32.57
C MET A 46 36.16 5.66 -33.37
N PHE A 47 36.02 4.38 -33.06
CA PHE A 47 36.67 3.29 -33.79
C PHE A 47 36.21 3.23 -35.25
N PHE A 48 34.90 3.31 -35.52
CA PHE A 48 34.39 3.29 -36.88
C PHE A 48 34.58 4.61 -37.63
N TRP A 49 34.73 5.73 -36.90
CA TRP A 49 34.92 7.08 -37.49
C TRP A 49 36.36 7.50 -37.62
N SER A 50 37.32 6.67 -37.19
CA SER A 50 38.76 6.96 -37.27
C SER A 50 39.26 7.24 -38.67
N ASN A 51 38.52 6.80 -39.71
CA ASN A 51 38.79 7.05 -41.13
C ASN A 51 38.24 8.39 -41.64
N ALA A 52 37.49 9.14 -40.85
CA ALA A 52 36.99 10.46 -41.20
C ALA A 52 37.96 11.53 -40.66
N SER A 53 38.27 12.51 -41.47
CA SER A 53 39.21 13.63 -41.18
C SER A 53 38.61 14.64 -40.18
N ILE A 54 37.99 14.15 -39.10
CA ILE A 54 37.40 14.99 -38.04
C ILE A 54 38.40 15.12 -36.89
N ASP A 55 38.81 16.36 -36.59
CA ASP A 55 39.61 16.65 -35.41
C ASP A 55 38.77 16.49 -34.14
N ILE A 56 39.13 15.55 -33.31
CA ILE A 56 38.43 15.20 -32.05
C ILE A 56 39.03 15.96 -30.86
N ASN A 57 40.25 16.49 -30.98
CA ASN A 57 40.96 17.13 -29.88
C ASN A 57 40.17 18.24 -29.16
N PRO A 58 39.41 19.11 -29.84
CA PRO A 58 38.60 20.13 -29.17
C PRO A 58 37.49 19.58 -28.29
N PHE A 59 37.10 18.30 -28.46
CA PHE A 59 35.97 17.69 -27.73
C PHE A 59 36.40 16.84 -26.53
N LEU A 60 37.68 16.44 -26.46
CA LEU A 60 38.22 15.63 -25.34
C LEU A 60 37.95 16.24 -23.97
N PRO A 61 38.14 17.56 -23.75
CA PRO A 61 37.84 18.17 -22.44
C PRO A 61 36.37 18.01 -22.03
N TYR A 62 35.43 18.02 -22.98
CA TYR A 62 34.00 17.85 -22.68
C TYR A 62 33.64 16.43 -22.27
N LEU A 63 34.37 15.43 -22.71
CA LEU A 63 34.15 14.03 -22.28
C LEU A 63 34.54 13.83 -20.82
N VAL A 64 35.40 14.66 -20.26
CA VAL A 64 35.76 14.64 -18.82
C VAL A 64 34.87 15.58 -18.02
N ALA A 65 34.62 16.78 -18.52
CA ALA A 65 33.83 17.79 -17.82
C ALA A 65 32.35 17.40 -17.67
N THR A 66 31.74 16.81 -18.72
CA THR A 66 30.32 16.42 -18.70
C THR A 66 29.96 15.46 -17.58
N PRO A 67 30.64 14.32 -17.36
CA PRO A 67 30.33 13.43 -16.24
C PRO A 67 30.55 14.07 -14.86
N VAL A 68 31.53 14.97 -14.72
CA VAL A 68 31.78 15.67 -13.47
C VAL A 68 30.63 16.63 -13.17
N ILE A 69 30.22 17.43 -14.15
CA ILE A 69 29.11 18.37 -14.00
C ILE A 69 27.79 17.64 -13.78
N SER A 70 27.51 16.61 -14.60
CA SER A 70 26.29 15.79 -14.45
C SER A 70 26.27 15.08 -13.11
N GLY A 71 27.39 14.50 -12.68
CA GLY A 71 27.52 13.84 -11.39
C GLY A 71 27.27 14.79 -10.22
N ALA A 72 27.87 15.98 -10.26
CA ALA A 72 27.67 17.01 -9.23
C ALA A 72 26.21 17.48 -9.17
N ALA A 73 25.60 17.75 -10.33
CA ALA A 73 24.20 18.18 -10.43
C ALA A 73 23.24 17.08 -9.90
N VAL A 74 23.42 15.83 -10.31
CA VAL A 74 22.61 14.69 -9.82
C VAL A 74 22.80 14.48 -8.33
N PHE A 75 24.04 14.52 -7.83
CA PHE A 75 24.31 14.37 -6.40
C PHE A 75 23.63 15.48 -5.59
N LEU A 76 23.73 16.73 -6.02
CA LEU A 76 23.08 17.86 -5.35
C LEU A 76 21.55 17.68 -5.35
N PHE A 77 20.97 17.38 -6.49
CA PHE A 77 19.52 17.19 -6.65
C PHE A 77 19.00 16.07 -5.74
N LEU A 78 19.61 14.90 -5.82
CA LEU A 78 19.17 13.73 -5.03
C LEU A 78 19.42 13.95 -3.53
N SER A 79 20.49 14.65 -3.15
CA SER A 79 20.77 14.99 -1.76
C SER A 79 19.72 15.97 -1.20
N LEU A 80 19.25 16.92 -2.01
CA LEU A 80 18.17 17.83 -1.62
C LEU A 80 16.85 17.09 -1.41
N LEU A 81 16.49 16.18 -2.33
CA LEU A 81 15.31 15.32 -2.17
C LEU A 81 15.40 14.47 -0.91
N ASP A 82 16.57 13.90 -0.64
CA ASP A 82 16.79 13.05 0.53
C ASP A 82 16.69 13.82 1.84
N ARG A 83 17.24 15.03 1.88
CA ARG A 83 17.10 15.95 3.03
C ARG A 83 15.65 16.36 3.26
N LEU A 84 14.91 16.64 2.18
CA LEU A 84 13.49 16.98 2.27
C LEU A 84 12.68 15.84 2.86
N GLY A 85 12.89 14.59 2.37
CA GLY A 85 12.22 13.42 2.92
C GLY A 85 12.49 13.19 4.39
N LYS A 86 13.76 13.33 4.82
CA LYS A 86 14.14 13.23 6.23
C LYS A 86 13.48 14.31 7.08
N LYS A 87 13.31 15.52 6.54
CA LYS A 87 12.70 16.65 7.26
C LYS A 87 11.18 16.46 7.40
N VAL A 88 10.50 15.97 6.36
CA VAL A 88 9.02 15.85 6.32
C VAL A 88 8.54 14.56 6.94
N ASN A 89 9.16 13.44 6.58
CA ASN A 89 8.66 12.08 6.91
C ASN A 89 9.60 11.31 7.86
N GLY A 90 10.69 11.92 8.34
CA GLY A 90 11.68 11.26 9.21
C GLY A 90 12.55 10.22 8.52
N VAL A 91 12.31 9.90 7.24
CA VAL A 91 13.03 8.88 6.47
C VAL A 91 13.62 9.43 5.18
N SER A 92 14.69 8.77 4.71
CA SER A 92 15.34 9.09 3.44
C SER A 92 14.40 8.82 2.26
N SER A 93 14.14 9.83 1.42
CA SER A 93 13.34 9.66 0.19
C SER A 93 13.94 8.63 -0.75
N LEU A 94 15.27 8.61 -0.88
CA LEU A 94 15.96 7.64 -1.74
C LEU A 94 15.84 6.21 -1.21
N ASN A 95 15.95 6.03 0.11
CA ASN A 95 15.77 4.70 0.70
C ASN A 95 14.33 4.21 0.56
N LEU A 96 13.36 5.10 0.75
CA LEU A 96 11.95 4.78 0.56
C LEU A 96 11.67 4.40 -0.91
N PHE A 97 12.18 5.18 -1.86
CA PHE A 97 12.01 4.89 -3.28
C PHE A 97 12.68 3.58 -3.69
N ARG A 98 13.90 3.29 -3.20
CA ARG A 98 14.59 2.02 -3.46
C ARG A 98 13.82 0.83 -2.88
N ALA A 99 13.33 0.96 -1.66
CA ALA A 99 12.53 -0.07 -1.02
C ALA A 99 11.21 -0.33 -1.78
N PHE A 100 10.55 0.73 -2.25
CA PHE A 100 9.40 0.65 -3.13
C PHE A 100 9.74 -0.08 -4.44
N MET A 101 10.84 0.27 -5.10
CA MET A 101 11.28 -0.40 -6.35
C MET A 101 11.60 -1.87 -6.13
N LEU A 102 12.22 -2.24 -5.00
CA LEU A 102 12.47 -3.64 -4.64
C LEU A 102 11.16 -4.43 -4.48
N ASN A 103 10.16 -3.84 -3.83
CA ASN A 103 8.85 -4.47 -3.75
C ASN A 103 8.20 -4.57 -5.13
N TRP A 104 8.24 -3.48 -5.92
CA TRP A 104 7.55 -3.42 -7.20
C TRP A 104 8.11 -4.42 -8.23
N VAL A 105 9.44 -4.56 -8.32
CA VAL A 105 10.13 -5.35 -9.35
C VAL A 105 10.34 -6.80 -8.91
N VAL A 106 10.70 -7.03 -7.66
CA VAL A 106 11.09 -8.38 -7.18
C VAL A 106 10.24 -8.89 -6.03
N ALA A 107 9.15 -8.19 -5.69
CA ALA A 107 8.23 -8.54 -4.60
C ALA A 107 8.91 -8.68 -3.21
N LEU A 108 9.99 -7.94 -2.96
CA LEU A 108 10.69 -7.94 -1.68
C LEU A 108 10.07 -6.89 -0.75
N ASN A 109 9.29 -7.33 0.25
CA ASN A 109 8.50 -6.47 1.13
C ASN A 109 9.31 -5.86 2.29
N ALA A 110 10.17 -6.65 2.92
CA ALA A 110 10.81 -6.31 4.18
C ALA A 110 11.48 -4.92 4.22
N PRO A 111 12.23 -4.47 3.18
CA PRO A 111 12.85 -3.14 3.21
C PRO A 111 11.82 -2.00 3.27
N LEU A 112 10.69 -2.14 2.57
CA LEU A 112 9.63 -1.13 2.54
C LEU A 112 8.85 -1.14 3.86
N GLU A 113 8.42 -2.30 4.33
CA GLU A 113 7.69 -2.45 5.58
C GLU A 113 8.49 -1.95 6.78
N THR A 114 9.82 -2.21 6.82
CA THR A 114 10.70 -1.65 7.87
C THR A 114 10.71 -0.11 7.88
N LEU A 115 10.60 0.53 6.72
CA LEU A 115 10.52 2.00 6.65
C LEU A 115 9.13 2.49 7.04
N LEU A 116 8.06 1.82 6.63
CA LEU A 116 6.69 2.15 7.01
C LEU A 116 6.47 2.01 8.52
N GLU A 117 7.01 0.96 9.16
CA GLU A 117 6.97 0.80 10.62
C GLU A 117 7.66 1.95 11.37
N LYS A 118 8.71 2.55 10.80
CA LYS A 118 9.37 3.73 11.40
C LYS A 118 8.57 5.01 11.24
N MET A 119 7.68 5.07 10.27
CA MET A 119 6.85 6.25 9.97
C MET A 119 5.48 6.14 10.62
N GLY A 120 5.04 4.93 10.96
CA GLY A 120 3.73 4.65 11.53
C GLY A 120 3.64 5.01 13.02
N GLU A 121 2.41 5.13 13.49
CA GLU A 121 2.05 5.31 14.89
C GLU A 121 1.35 4.06 15.40
N ASN A 122 1.32 3.88 16.72
CA ASN A 122 0.58 2.78 17.33
C ASN A 122 -0.87 3.18 17.51
N GLU A 123 -1.79 2.36 16.98
CA GLU A 123 -3.23 2.53 17.11
C GLU A 123 -3.90 1.25 17.57
N ASP A 124 -4.96 1.38 18.35
CA ASP A 124 -5.81 0.28 18.73
C ASP A 124 -6.75 -0.06 17.57
N ILE A 125 -6.75 -1.35 17.18
CA ILE A 125 -7.55 -1.84 16.06
C ILE A 125 -8.80 -2.53 16.59
N GLU A 126 -9.96 -1.98 16.23
CA GLU A 126 -11.24 -2.61 16.49
C GLU A 126 -11.52 -3.70 15.45
N VAL A 127 -11.93 -4.88 15.92
CA VAL A 127 -12.44 -5.97 15.09
C VAL A 127 -13.77 -6.44 15.64
N SER A 128 -14.82 -6.32 14.83
CA SER A 128 -16.15 -6.80 15.17
C SER A 128 -16.43 -8.18 14.56
N MET A 129 -17.11 -9.06 15.28
CA MET A 129 -17.36 -10.43 14.81
C MET A 129 -18.76 -10.93 15.17
N ILE A 130 -19.37 -11.66 14.23
CA ILE A 130 -20.51 -12.57 14.49
C ILE A 130 -20.07 -13.98 14.14
N LYS A 131 -20.27 -14.92 15.06
CA LYS A 131 -20.04 -16.33 14.84
C LYS A 131 -21.37 -17.11 14.93
N PHE A 132 -21.66 -17.93 13.94
CA PHE A 132 -22.84 -18.75 13.88
C PHE A 132 -22.47 -20.18 14.24
N ASP A 133 -22.96 -20.63 15.38
CA ASP A 133 -22.68 -21.97 15.92
C ASP A 133 -23.90 -22.88 15.82
N GLY A 134 -23.64 -24.15 15.55
CA GLY A 134 -24.59 -25.24 15.76
C GLY A 134 -23.98 -26.23 16.76
N SER A 135 -23.98 -27.51 16.47
CA SER A 135 -23.15 -28.48 17.21
C SER A 135 -21.65 -28.24 17.02
N LYS A 136 -21.29 -27.53 15.95
CA LYS A 136 -19.95 -27.03 15.62
C LYS A 136 -20.09 -25.64 14.99
N PRO A 137 -19.03 -24.80 15.01
CA PRO A 137 -19.01 -23.55 14.27
C PRO A 137 -19.35 -23.77 12.81
N LYS A 138 -20.27 -22.97 12.25
CA LYS A 138 -20.73 -23.07 10.85
C LYS A 138 -20.21 -21.95 9.98
N ALA A 139 -20.29 -20.73 10.50
CA ALA A 139 -19.87 -19.53 9.78
C ALA A 139 -19.43 -18.42 10.72
N ALA A 140 -18.62 -17.49 10.21
CA ALA A 140 -18.26 -16.26 10.88
C ALA A 140 -18.24 -15.08 9.90
N ILE A 141 -18.65 -13.90 10.40
CA ILE A 141 -18.45 -12.62 9.71
C ILE A 141 -17.53 -11.81 10.60
N ILE A 142 -16.37 -11.41 10.07
CA ILE A 142 -15.34 -10.69 10.81
C ILE A 142 -15.05 -9.39 10.07
N VAL A 143 -15.25 -8.26 10.75
CA VAL A 143 -15.09 -6.92 10.19
C VAL A 143 -13.93 -6.22 10.90
N PRO A 144 -12.71 -6.30 10.36
CA PRO A 144 -11.60 -5.50 10.88
C PRO A 144 -11.74 -4.06 10.41
N LEU A 145 -11.57 -3.10 11.33
CA LEU A 145 -11.49 -1.68 11.00
C LEU A 145 -10.06 -1.31 10.60
N VAL A 146 -9.53 -2.02 9.62
CA VAL A 146 -8.22 -1.81 9.00
C VAL A 146 -8.42 -1.85 7.50
N HIS A 147 -7.94 -0.82 6.82
CA HIS A 147 -7.98 -0.78 5.37
C HIS A 147 -7.01 -1.82 4.77
N PRO A 148 -7.41 -2.60 3.75
CA PRO A 148 -6.52 -3.56 3.09
C PRO A 148 -5.57 -2.84 2.14
N GLY A 149 -4.51 -2.27 2.69
CA GLY A 149 -3.54 -1.43 1.98
C GLY A 149 -2.11 -1.56 2.51
N PRO A 150 -1.19 -0.72 2.01
CA PRO A 150 -1.43 0.33 0.99
C PRO A 150 -1.46 -0.17 -0.46
N PHE A 151 -0.81 -1.29 -0.81
CA PHE A 151 -0.83 -1.86 -2.16
C PHE A 151 -0.19 -3.24 -2.21
N LYS A 152 -0.53 -4.02 -3.24
CA LYS A 152 0.00 -5.37 -3.52
C LYS A 152 -0.05 -6.27 -2.27
N ASN A 153 1.14 -6.63 -1.76
CA ASN A 153 1.37 -7.50 -0.63
C ASN A 153 2.10 -6.77 0.53
N ILE A 154 1.94 -5.47 0.64
CA ILE A 154 2.49 -4.65 1.73
C ILE A 154 1.43 -4.46 2.82
N GLY A 155 1.88 -4.45 4.07
CA GLY A 155 1.05 -4.13 5.23
C GLY A 155 -0.19 -5.00 5.36
N SER A 156 -1.36 -4.37 5.48
CA SER A 156 -2.67 -5.02 5.62
C SER A 156 -3.31 -5.49 4.32
N SER A 157 -2.66 -5.34 3.16
CA SER A 157 -3.27 -5.68 1.86
C SER A 157 -3.79 -7.12 1.78
N LEU A 158 -3.17 -8.05 2.49
CA LEU A 158 -3.57 -9.45 2.55
C LEU A 158 -4.40 -9.79 3.79
N LEU A 159 -4.62 -8.86 4.71
CA LEU A 159 -5.30 -9.12 5.99
C LEU A 159 -6.64 -9.81 5.83
N PRO A 160 -7.58 -9.39 4.96
CA PRO A 160 -8.88 -10.06 4.84
C PRO A 160 -8.75 -11.53 4.46
N SER A 161 -7.87 -11.83 3.49
CA SER A 161 -7.64 -13.20 3.03
C SER A 161 -6.94 -14.07 4.09
N LEU A 162 -5.94 -13.52 4.77
CA LEU A 162 -5.20 -14.23 5.82
C LEU A 162 -6.07 -14.45 7.05
N LEU A 163 -6.89 -13.47 7.43
CA LEU A 163 -7.83 -13.59 8.55
C LEU A 163 -8.88 -14.66 8.27
N LYS A 164 -9.47 -14.66 7.06
CA LYS A 164 -10.35 -15.72 6.61
C LYS A 164 -9.70 -17.09 6.72
N GLN A 165 -8.53 -17.27 6.11
CA GLN A 165 -7.81 -18.56 6.10
C GLN A 165 -7.43 -19.02 7.52
N GLY A 166 -6.93 -18.12 8.36
CA GLY A 166 -6.56 -18.42 9.73
C GLY A 166 -7.75 -18.87 10.57
N PHE A 167 -8.86 -18.16 10.45
CA PHE A 167 -10.08 -18.48 11.20
C PHE A 167 -10.75 -19.78 10.71
N GLU A 168 -10.83 -19.99 9.39
CA GLU A 168 -11.34 -21.24 8.80
C GLU A 168 -10.49 -22.45 9.21
N LYS A 169 -9.18 -22.30 9.27
CA LYS A 169 -8.26 -23.35 9.70
C LYS A 169 -8.47 -23.74 11.16
N GLU A 170 -8.69 -22.77 12.04
CA GLU A 170 -8.83 -22.99 13.49
C GLU A 170 -10.21 -23.55 13.84
N TYR A 171 -11.28 -22.98 13.27
CA TYR A 171 -12.64 -23.31 13.66
C TYR A 171 -13.37 -24.27 12.71
N GLY A 172 -12.80 -24.54 11.53
CA GLY A 172 -13.43 -25.41 10.52
C GLY A 172 -14.75 -24.86 9.97
N CYS A 173 -14.96 -23.54 9.99
CA CYS A 173 -16.18 -22.88 9.56
C CYS A 173 -15.94 -21.95 8.37
N GLN A 174 -16.98 -21.66 7.60
CA GLN A 174 -16.88 -20.66 6.53
C GLN A 174 -16.75 -19.27 7.11
N THR A 175 -15.83 -18.45 6.59
CA THR A 175 -15.58 -17.11 7.09
C THR A 175 -15.69 -16.07 5.98
N CYS A 176 -16.37 -14.96 6.28
CA CYS A 176 -16.46 -13.78 5.45
C CYS A 176 -15.78 -12.61 6.17
N THR A 177 -14.95 -11.86 5.47
CA THR A 177 -14.23 -10.69 6.00
C THR A 177 -14.55 -9.46 5.16
N PRO A 178 -15.76 -8.89 5.29
CA PRO A 178 -16.15 -7.71 4.55
C PRO A 178 -15.41 -6.46 5.07
N LEU A 179 -15.35 -5.44 4.23
CA LEU A 179 -14.76 -4.16 4.58
C LEU A 179 -15.67 -3.39 5.55
N GLY A 180 -15.13 -2.93 6.66
CA GLY A 180 -15.80 -2.04 7.58
C GLY A 180 -15.95 -0.62 7.02
N ILE A 181 -16.61 0.27 7.77
CA ILE A 181 -16.63 1.70 7.45
C ILE A 181 -15.36 2.32 8.01
N LEU A 182 -14.44 2.62 7.12
CA LEU A 182 -13.10 3.13 7.41
C LEU A 182 -12.59 3.98 6.24
N ARG A 183 -11.54 4.73 6.51
CA ARG A 183 -10.80 5.49 5.50
C ARG A 183 -9.46 4.81 5.19
N HIS A 184 -8.78 5.28 4.14
CA HIS A 184 -7.45 4.78 3.74
C HIS A 184 -6.32 5.08 4.73
N GLU A 185 -6.60 5.78 5.81
CA GLU A 185 -5.58 6.26 6.77
C GLU A 185 -5.08 5.16 7.71
N LEU A 186 -5.86 4.09 7.91
CA LEU A 186 -5.53 3.02 8.85
C LEU A 186 -5.04 1.76 8.11
N ASP A 187 -3.88 1.84 7.54
CA ASP A 187 -3.15 0.71 6.95
C ASP A 187 -2.11 0.16 7.95
N LEU A 188 -1.93 -1.14 7.99
CA LEU A 188 -0.81 -1.72 8.75
C LEU A 188 0.51 -1.47 8.02
N ALA A 189 1.56 -1.20 8.77
CA ALA A 189 2.88 -0.95 8.23
C ALA A 189 3.57 -2.22 7.70
N SER A 190 3.22 -3.41 8.23
CA SER A 190 3.86 -4.67 7.83
C SER A 190 2.93 -5.88 7.91
N GLN A 191 3.25 -6.91 7.14
CA GLN A 191 2.53 -8.19 7.18
C GLN A 191 2.66 -8.93 8.51
N ALA A 192 3.74 -8.70 9.26
CA ALA A 192 3.91 -9.28 10.58
C ALA A 192 2.78 -8.86 11.55
N GLN A 193 2.24 -7.67 11.37
CA GLN A 193 1.12 -7.16 12.17
C GLN A 193 -0.18 -7.90 11.84
N ASN A 194 -0.38 -8.39 10.62
CA ASN A 194 -1.54 -9.22 10.26
C ASN A 194 -1.63 -10.47 11.15
N HIS A 195 -0.53 -11.18 11.33
CA HIS A 195 -0.52 -12.38 12.17
C HIS A 195 -0.86 -12.09 13.62
N ARG A 196 -0.45 -10.92 14.14
CA ARG A 196 -0.81 -10.49 15.50
C ARG A 196 -2.32 -10.29 15.62
N ILE A 197 -2.95 -9.58 14.68
CA ILE A 197 -4.40 -9.39 14.65
C ILE A 197 -5.13 -10.72 14.54
N ILE A 198 -4.70 -11.60 13.62
CA ILE A 198 -5.33 -12.90 13.40
C ILE A 198 -5.32 -13.74 14.69
N ASN A 199 -4.18 -13.82 15.39
CA ASN A 199 -4.06 -14.55 16.64
C ASN A 199 -4.99 -13.98 17.72
N GLN A 200 -5.04 -12.66 17.86
CA GLN A 200 -5.95 -12.00 18.83
C GLN A 200 -7.42 -12.24 18.49
N VAL A 201 -7.80 -12.20 17.22
CA VAL A 201 -9.18 -12.48 16.78
C VAL A 201 -9.56 -13.94 17.07
N ILE A 202 -8.66 -14.88 16.81
CA ILE A 202 -8.87 -16.30 17.11
C ILE A 202 -9.03 -16.53 18.62
N GLU A 203 -8.20 -15.91 19.44
CA GLU A 203 -8.28 -16.01 20.90
C GLU A 203 -9.56 -15.36 21.44
N ALA A 204 -9.96 -14.21 20.91
CA ALA A 204 -11.17 -13.49 21.32
C ALA A 204 -12.47 -14.17 20.86
N ALA A 205 -12.43 -15.07 19.90
CA ALA A 205 -13.60 -15.76 19.36
C ALA A 205 -14.24 -16.79 20.31
N LYS A 206 -13.75 -16.88 21.55
CA LYS A 206 -14.31 -17.71 22.64
C LYS A 206 -15.27 -16.85 23.49
N PHE A 207 -16.48 -16.65 22.99
CA PHE A 207 -17.53 -15.91 23.71
C PHE A 207 -18.78 -16.78 23.89
N ASP A 208 -19.61 -16.38 24.84
CA ASP A 208 -20.84 -17.11 25.20
C ASP A 208 -21.86 -17.10 24.05
N ALA A 209 -22.71 -18.13 24.03
CA ALA A 209 -23.78 -18.22 23.06
C ALA A 209 -24.80 -17.08 23.27
N SER A 210 -25.27 -16.49 22.19
CA SER A 210 -26.37 -15.54 22.19
C SER A 210 -27.69 -16.24 21.87
N ASP A 211 -28.80 -15.49 21.96
CA ASP A 211 -30.13 -15.97 21.60
C ASP A 211 -30.16 -16.46 20.15
N ASN A 212 -30.71 -17.64 19.92
CA ASN A 212 -30.82 -18.25 18.59
C ASN A 212 -32.02 -17.71 17.81
N VAL A 213 -32.04 -16.41 17.60
CA VAL A 213 -33.12 -15.67 16.90
C VAL A 213 -32.50 -14.76 15.85
N ALA A 214 -33.14 -14.70 14.70
CA ALA A 214 -32.79 -13.73 13.65
C ALA A 214 -34.02 -12.89 13.28
N SER A 215 -33.83 -11.60 13.11
CA SER A 215 -34.90 -10.71 12.57
C SER A 215 -35.09 -10.97 11.07
N PRO A 216 -36.21 -10.51 10.50
CA PRO A 216 -36.30 -10.32 9.06
C PRO A 216 -35.17 -9.38 8.57
N PHE A 217 -34.72 -9.60 7.34
CA PHE A 217 -33.85 -8.66 6.64
C PHE A 217 -34.65 -7.42 6.24
N VAL A 218 -34.16 -6.24 6.57
CA VAL A 218 -34.82 -4.97 6.30
C VAL A 218 -33.88 -4.04 5.53
N THR A 219 -34.48 -3.19 4.71
CA THR A 219 -33.77 -2.13 3.98
C THR A 219 -34.45 -0.79 4.20
N ALA A 220 -33.65 0.26 4.35
CA ALA A 220 -34.11 1.65 4.40
C ALA A 220 -33.37 2.45 3.33
N LYS A 221 -34.07 3.35 2.65
CA LYS A 221 -33.51 4.19 1.59
C LYS A 221 -33.81 5.64 1.89
N GLU A 222 -32.79 6.49 1.79
CA GLU A 222 -32.92 7.94 1.85
C GLU A 222 -32.06 8.58 0.75
N GLY A 223 -32.71 9.20 -0.21
CA GLY A 223 -32.05 9.70 -1.42
C GLY A 223 -31.36 8.56 -2.18
N LEU A 224 -30.03 8.63 -2.30
CA LEU A 224 -29.19 7.59 -2.90
C LEU A 224 -28.69 6.58 -1.88
N ALA A 225 -28.70 6.93 -0.60
CA ALA A 225 -28.18 6.05 0.45
C ALA A 225 -29.17 4.91 0.69
N LEU A 226 -28.65 3.68 0.67
CA LEU A 226 -29.36 2.47 1.05
C LEU A 226 -28.65 1.80 2.22
N ALA A 227 -29.39 1.58 3.29
CA ALA A 227 -28.96 0.80 4.43
C ALA A 227 -29.72 -0.52 4.47
N SER A 228 -29.03 -1.62 4.66
CA SER A 228 -29.60 -2.95 4.86
C SER A 228 -29.22 -3.48 6.23
N CYS A 229 -30.13 -4.11 6.93
CA CYS A 229 -29.92 -4.57 8.29
C CYS A 229 -30.58 -5.92 8.55
N GLN A 230 -29.86 -6.75 9.31
CA GLN A 230 -30.42 -7.96 9.94
C GLN A 230 -29.86 -8.08 11.34
N ILE A 231 -30.70 -8.48 12.31
CA ILE A 231 -30.32 -8.65 13.71
C ILE A 231 -30.26 -10.14 14.02
N PHE A 232 -29.17 -10.58 14.65
CA PHE A 232 -28.94 -11.94 15.14
C PHE A 232 -28.78 -11.88 16.66
N GLY A 233 -29.77 -12.38 17.41
CA GLY A 233 -29.82 -12.20 18.86
C GLY A 233 -29.78 -10.74 19.27
N LYS A 234 -28.68 -10.30 19.88
CA LYS A 234 -28.43 -8.90 20.26
C LYS A 234 -27.34 -8.22 19.43
N THR A 235 -27.06 -8.74 18.24
CA THR A 235 -26.06 -8.19 17.34
C THR A 235 -26.67 -7.82 16.01
N ALA A 236 -26.47 -6.59 15.56
CA ALA A 236 -26.91 -6.13 14.25
C ALA A 236 -25.76 -6.26 13.21
N LEU A 237 -26.10 -6.70 12.00
CA LEU A 237 -25.27 -6.59 10.83
C LEU A 237 -25.90 -5.56 9.90
N LEU A 238 -25.17 -4.49 9.60
CA LEU A 238 -25.62 -3.43 8.71
C LEU A 238 -24.66 -3.27 7.54
N SER A 239 -25.20 -3.03 6.34
CA SER A 239 -24.41 -2.65 5.19
C SER A 239 -24.94 -1.36 4.57
N PHE A 240 -24.03 -0.54 4.08
CA PHE A 240 -24.35 0.75 3.45
C PHE A 240 -23.81 0.80 2.03
N THR A 241 -24.61 1.42 1.14
CA THR A 241 -24.22 1.71 -0.24
C THR A 241 -24.79 3.03 -0.71
N LEU A 242 -24.08 3.70 -1.59
CA LEU A 242 -24.53 4.89 -2.33
C LEU A 242 -24.78 4.58 -3.81
N ALA A 243 -24.73 3.30 -4.19
CA ALA A 243 -24.89 2.89 -5.59
C ALA A 243 -26.13 3.53 -6.26
N PRO A 244 -26.03 3.97 -7.51
CA PRO A 244 -24.92 3.81 -8.47
C PRO A 244 -23.73 4.76 -8.27
N LYS A 245 -23.78 5.70 -7.32
CA LYS A 245 -22.65 6.56 -6.99
C LYS A 245 -21.57 5.81 -6.24
N THR A 246 -20.35 6.37 -6.26
CA THR A 246 -19.17 5.81 -5.58
C THR A 246 -19.47 5.50 -4.11
N THR A 247 -19.20 4.25 -3.73
CA THR A 247 -19.32 3.75 -2.37
C THR A 247 -17.94 3.28 -1.88
N GLU A 248 -16.89 4.02 -2.22
CA GLU A 248 -15.52 3.64 -1.87
C GLU A 248 -15.22 3.99 -0.42
N ASP A 249 -15.35 5.25 -0.07
CA ASP A 249 -15.08 5.73 1.28
C ASP A 249 -16.35 6.29 1.92
N LEU A 250 -16.85 5.59 2.94
CA LEU A 250 -17.90 6.12 3.79
C LEU A 250 -17.29 6.76 5.05
N PRO A 251 -17.85 7.87 5.57
CA PRO A 251 -17.33 8.52 6.75
C PRO A 251 -17.28 7.57 7.96
N GLN A 252 -16.13 7.43 8.59
CA GLN A 252 -15.93 6.57 9.77
C GLN A 252 -16.91 6.92 10.91
N GLU A 253 -17.28 8.20 10.99
CA GLU A 253 -18.28 8.71 11.93
C GLU A 253 -19.64 7.99 11.80
N LEU A 254 -20.03 7.59 10.58
CA LEU A 254 -21.25 6.81 10.36
C LEU A 254 -21.21 5.48 11.14
N GLY A 255 -20.08 4.78 11.10
CA GLY A 255 -19.92 3.52 11.87
C GLY A 255 -20.09 3.73 13.38
N ARG A 256 -19.53 4.84 13.90
CA ARG A 256 -19.67 5.20 15.33
C ARG A 256 -21.13 5.51 15.68
N ILE A 257 -21.79 6.36 14.90
CA ILE A 257 -23.21 6.73 15.13
C ILE A 257 -24.11 5.49 15.14
N VAL A 258 -23.92 4.59 14.17
CA VAL A 258 -24.72 3.35 14.08
C VAL A 258 -24.52 2.46 15.30
N ARG A 259 -23.30 2.31 15.79
CA ARG A 259 -23.03 1.53 17.00
C ARG A 259 -23.66 2.15 18.24
N GLU A 260 -23.56 3.46 18.41
CA GLU A 260 -24.20 4.18 19.52
C GLU A 260 -25.72 4.06 19.50
N GLU A 261 -26.33 4.20 18.31
CA GLU A 261 -27.77 4.00 18.17
C GLU A 261 -28.20 2.57 18.49
N ALA A 262 -27.47 1.58 17.97
CA ALA A 262 -27.74 0.17 18.26
C ALA A 262 -27.76 -0.13 19.78
N GLN A 263 -26.85 0.46 20.55
CA GLN A 263 -26.82 0.33 22.02
C GLN A 263 -28.07 0.93 22.69
N LYS A 264 -28.60 2.07 22.19
CA LYS A 264 -29.82 2.67 22.71
C LYS A 264 -31.04 1.77 22.55
N TYR A 265 -31.05 0.92 21.51
CA TYR A 265 -32.08 -0.08 21.27
C TYR A 265 -31.80 -1.44 21.95
N GLY A 266 -30.83 -1.50 22.83
CA GLY A 266 -30.51 -2.70 23.63
C GLY A 266 -29.73 -3.77 22.86
N LEU A 267 -29.10 -3.42 21.76
CA LEU A 267 -28.17 -4.30 21.05
C LEU A 267 -26.77 -4.19 21.68
N ASN A 268 -26.10 -5.31 21.79
CA ASN A 268 -24.76 -5.38 22.39
C ASN A 268 -23.68 -4.97 21.39
N CYS A 269 -23.90 -5.23 20.09
CA CYS A 269 -22.91 -4.99 19.04
C CYS A 269 -23.61 -4.65 17.72
N ALA A 270 -22.96 -3.84 16.90
CA ALA A 270 -23.33 -3.62 15.50
C ALA A 270 -22.10 -3.74 14.61
N LEU A 271 -22.10 -4.73 13.72
CA LEU A 271 -21.14 -4.85 12.64
C LEU A 271 -21.60 -3.98 11.49
N VAL A 272 -20.81 -2.99 11.15
CA VAL A 272 -21.13 -2.01 10.12
C VAL A 272 -20.17 -2.18 8.97
N VAL A 273 -20.70 -2.54 7.80
CA VAL A 273 -19.91 -2.83 6.61
C VAL A 273 -20.20 -1.84 5.48
N ASN A 274 -19.16 -1.53 4.73
CA ASN A 274 -19.24 -0.84 3.47
C ASN A 274 -19.49 -1.85 2.36
N SER A 275 -20.53 -1.68 1.57
CA SER A 275 -20.79 -2.57 0.43
C SER A 275 -19.73 -2.47 -0.66
N HIS A 276 -19.03 -1.35 -0.76
CA HIS A 276 -17.91 -1.09 -1.68
C HIS A 276 -18.18 -1.59 -3.11
N ASN A 277 -19.38 -1.32 -3.61
CA ASN A 277 -19.96 -2.00 -4.77
C ASN A 277 -20.20 -1.09 -5.98
N SER A 278 -19.76 0.16 -5.94
CA SER A 278 -19.97 1.11 -7.04
C SER A 278 -18.88 2.17 -7.08
N LEU A 279 -18.40 2.47 -8.29
CA LEU A 279 -17.52 3.59 -8.62
C LEU A 279 -18.16 4.42 -9.70
N ASP A 280 -18.28 5.74 -9.49
CA ASP A 280 -18.71 6.70 -10.52
C ASP A 280 -17.56 6.91 -11.50
N ASP A 281 -17.90 7.20 -12.76
CA ASP A 281 -16.99 7.70 -13.78
C ASP A 281 -15.79 6.81 -14.17
N VAL A 282 -15.87 5.49 -13.98
CA VAL A 282 -14.99 4.56 -14.68
C VAL A 282 -15.55 4.33 -16.07
N VAL A 283 -15.24 5.23 -16.99
CA VAL A 283 -15.49 5.10 -18.44
C VAL A 283 -14.18 4.82 -19.15
#